data_5d143f4c0b77ff489d182c5dab5785d2
#
_entry.id   5d143f4c0b77ff489d182c5dab5785d2
#
_cell.length_a   1.000
_cell.length_b   1.000
_cell.length_c   1.000
_cell.angle_alpha   90.00
_cell.angle_beta   90.00
_cell.angle_gamma   90.00
#
_symmetry.space_group_name_H-M   'P 1'
#
loop_
_entity.id
_entity.type
_entity.pdbx_description
1 polymer ?
#
loop_
_entity_poly.entity_id
_entity_poly.type
_entity_poly.pdbx_seq_one_letter_code
_entity_poly.pdbx_strand_id
1 'polypeptide(L)'
;MYYRTRTYIAGDWDNDKDAVDALHRWNDSSRYGLSFSDAHELKQARDTSLNCSIKRSLAERLDASKTFILIVGEHTKELRAGGCQYCNSYNSYWGTCGRGHTVDTRSYIDFECEKAIRDGLKIIVLYKSTVVNRSKCPEVVRNRGIHAPMEKWVGNTLYWDYDSVRNAIG
;
A
#
# COMPACT_ATOMS: atom_id res chain seq x y z
N MET A 1 18.14 10.30 15.43
CA MET A 1 17.23 10.73 14.37
C MET A 1 17.26 9.66 13.27
N TYR A 2 16.23 8.88 13.14
CA TYR A 2 16.18 7.87 12.07
C TYR A 2 15.92 8.58 10.74
N TYR A 3 16.86 8.52 9.81
CA TYR A 3 16.68 9.03 8.45
C TYR A 3 15.71 8.11 7.71
N ARG A 4 14.52 8.61 7.42
CA ARG A 4 13.54 7.93 6.57
C ARG A 4 13.99 8.07 5.11
N THR A 5 14.36 6.98 4.48
CA THR A 5 14.89 6.99 3.09
C THR A 5 14.09 6.11 2.15
N ARG A 6 13.27 5.20 2.68
CA ARG A 6 12.61 4.17 1.88
C ARG A 6 11.25 4.62 1.35
N THR A 7 10.79 3.89 0.36
CA THR A 7 9.44 3.99 -0.21
C THR A 7 8.66 2.74 0.17
N TYR A 8 7.48 2.94 0.71
CA TYR A 8 6.56 1.87 1.06
C TYR A 8 5.54 1.71 -0.05
N ILE A 9 5.37 0.51 -0.59
CA ILE A 9 4.38 0.18 -1.60
C ILE A 9 3.30 -0.68 -0.95
N ALA A 10 2.08 -0.14 -0.90
CA ALA A 10 0.88 -0.83 -0.43
C ALA A 10 -0.02 -1.17 -1.61
N GLY A 11 -0.74 -2.28 -1.52
CA GLY A 11 -1.68 -2.70 -2.57
C GLY A 11 -2.25 -4.08 -2.28
N ASP A 12 -3.13 -4.53 -3.16
CA ASP A 12 -3.63 -5.90 -3.17
C ASP A 12 -2.63 -6.80 -3.90
N TRP A 13 -1.78 -7.47 -3.14
CA TRP A 13 -0.72 -8.33 -3.70
C TRP A 13 -1.25 -9.55 -4.46
N ASP A 14 -2.50 -9.95 -4.24
CA ASP A 14 -3.12 -11.07 -4.94
C ASP A 14 -3.62 -10.64 -6.34
N ASN A 15 -4.22 -9.45 -6.44
CA ASN A 15 -4.86 -8.98 -7.66
C ASN A 15 -4.07 -7.91 -8.43
N ASP A 16 -3.20 -7.15 -7.75
CA ASP A 16 -2.48 -6.00 -8.32
C ASP A 16 -0.96 -6.20 -8.37
N LYS A 17 -0.50 -7.44 -8.23
CA LYS A 17 0.93 -7.78 -8.27
C LYS A 17 1.63 -7.30 -9.53
N ASP A 18 0.97 -7.37 -10.69
CA ASP A 18 1.51 -6.90 -11.96
C ASP A 18 1.84 -5.39 -11.95
N ALA A 19 1.04 -4.58 -11.26
CA ALA A 19 1.31 -3.16 -11.07
C ALA A 19 2.52 -2.92 -10.14
N VAL A 20 2.65 -3.70 -9.07
CA VAL A 20 3.84 -3.68 -8.20
C VAL A 20 5.08 -4.08 -8.99
N ASP A 21 4.99 -5.16 -9.77
CA ASP A 21 6.09 -5.64 -10.61
C ASP A 21 6.49 -4.60 -11.68
N ALA A 22 5.54 -3.83 -12.20
CA ALA A 22 5.83 -2.72 -13.11
C ALA A 22 6.66 -1.63 -12.44
N LEU A 23 6.33 -1.23 -11.20
CA LEU A 23 7.13 -0.26 -10.42
C LEU A 23 8.55 -0.77 -10.19
N HIS A 24 8.71 -2.03 -9.80
CA HIS A 24 10.04 -2.63 -9.60
C HIS A 24 10.85 -2.69 -10.89
N ARG A 25 10.26 -3.11 -12.00
CA ARG A 25 10.95 -3.12 -13.30
C ARG A 25 11.45 -1.73 -13.69
N TRP A 26 10.67 -0.69 -13.46
CA TRP A 26 11.11 0.69 -13.76
C TRP A 26 12.18 1.17 -12.79
N ASN A 27 12.11 0.74 -11.53
CA ASN A 27 13.12 1.08 -10.53
C ASN A 27 14.47 0.41 -10.81
N ASP A 28 14.44 -0.86 -11.24
CA ASP A 28 15.65 -1.65 -11.48
C ASP A 28 16.30 -1.35 -12.85
N SER A 29 15.56 -0.68 -13.73
CA SER A 29 16.02 -0.38 -15.08
C SER A 29 16.75 0.96 -15.15
N SER A 30 17.99 0.96 -15.63
CA SER A 30 18.75 2.17 -15.93
C SER A 30 18.07 3.07 -16.98
N ARG A 31 17.23 2.50 -17.85
CA ARG A 31 16.51 3.23 -18.90
C ARG A 31 15.39 4.11 -18.34
N TYR A 32 14.68 3.65 -17.31
CA TYR A 32 13.48 4.33 -16.81
C TYR A 32 13.78 5.30 -15.66
N GLY A 33 14.79 5.03 -14.86
CA GLY A 33 15.30 5.99 -13.88
C GLY A 33 14.37 6.32 -12.72
N LEU A 34 13.43 5.45 -12.35
CA LEU A 34 12.86 5.52 -11.02
C LEU A 34 13.96 5.19 -10.01
N SER A 35 13.98 5.91 -8.90
CA SER A 35 14.98 5.67 -7.86
C SER A 35 14.31 5.67 -6.50
N PHE A 36 13.99 4.47 -6.03
CA PHE A 36 13.50 4.27 -4.68
C PHE A 36 14.04 2.96 -4.08
N SER A 37 14.08 2.87 -2.75
CA SER A 37 14.36 1.64 -2.03
C SER A 37 13.06 1.14 -1.41
N ASP A 38 12.64 -0.07 -1.79
CA ASP A 38 11.41 -0.65 -1.27
C ASP A 38 11.57 -1.05 0.20
N ALA A 39 10.62 -0.64 1.02
CA ALA A 39 10.59 -1.00 2.43
C ALA A 39 10.28 -2.48 2.67
N HIS A 40 9.68 -3.18 1.70
CA HIS A 40 9.37 -4.61 1.81
C HIS A 40 10.61 -5.52 1.86
N GLU A 41 11.76 -5.04 1.42
CA GLU A 41 13.04 -5.73 1.58
C GLU A 41 13.45 -5.93 3.06
N LEU A 42 12.88 -5.16 3.99
CA LEU A 42 13.29 -5.17 5.39
C LEU A 42 12.84 -6.40 6.18
N LYS A 43 11.64 -6.92 5.90
CA LYS A 43 11.08 -8.14 6.53
C LYS A 43 9.90 -8.67 5.71
N GLN A 44 9.73 -9.97 5.67
CA GLN A 44 8.51 -10.61 5.19
C GLN A 44 7.66 -11.09 6.38
N ALA A 45 6.37 -10.74 6.39
CA ALA A 45 5.42 -11.35 7.30
C ALA A 45 5.18 -12.81 6.86
N ARG A 46 5.15 -13.74 7.82
CA ARG A 46 4.81 -15.14 7.54
C ARG A 46 3.28 -15.29 7.50
N ASP A 47 2.76 -16.08 6.56
CA ASP A 47 1.32 -16.32 6.39
C ASP A 47 0.60 -16.81 7.66
N THR A 48 1.32 -17.46 8.57
CA THR A 48 0.80 -17.96 9.85
C THR A 48 0.85 -16.93 10.98
N SER A 49 1.32 -15.71 10.71
CA SER A 49 1.43 -14.67 11.73
C SER A 49 0.06 -14.11 12.11
N LEU A 50 -0.10 -13.72 13.38
CA LEU A 50 -1.31 -13.01 13.84
C LEU A 50 -1.41 -11.64 13.15
N ASN A 51 -2.64 -11.17 12.93
CA ASN A 51 -2.91 -9.87 12.29
C ASN A 51 -2.20 -8.71 12.99
N CYS A 52 -2.14 -8.70 14.32
CA CYS A 52 -1.40 -7.69 15.09
C CYS A 52 0.11 -7.77 14.89
N SER A 53 0.67 -8.97 14.74
CA SER A 53 2.10 -9.18 14.46
C SER A 53 2.46 -8.71 13.05
N ILE A 54 1.59 -8.96 12.08
CA ILE A 54 1.73 -8.45 10.71
C ILE A 54 1.69 -6.92 10.72
N LYS A 55 0.70 -6.31 11.36
CA LYS A 55 0.60 -4.83 11.48
C LYS A 55 1.84 -4.22 12.14
N ARG A 56 2.42 -4.87 13.14
CA ARG A 56 3.69 -4.42 13.74
C ARG A 56 4.83 -4.41 12.72
N SER A 57 4.96 -5.48 11.94
CA SER A 57 5.96 -5.56 10.86
C SER A 57 5.74 -4.49 9.78
N LEU A 58 4.48 -4.22 9.39
CA LEU A 58 4.13 -3.15 8.47
C LEU A 58 4.49 -1.78 9.05
N ALA A 59 4.22 -1.57 10.35
CA ALA A 59 4.56 -0.32 11.04
C ALA A 59 6.07 -0.05 11.02
N GLU A 60 6.91 -1.06 11.30
CA GLU A 60 8.38 -0.94 11.26
C GLU A 60 8.88 -0.50 9.86
N ARG A 61 8.27 -1.02 8.79
CA ARG A 61 8.61 -0.63 7.42
C ARG A 61 8.16 0.80 7.10
N LEU A 62 6.98 1.19 7.55
CA LEU A 62 6.47 2.55 7.40
C LEU A 62 7.33 3.56 8.17
N ASP A 63 7.83 3.19 9.35
CA ASP A 63 8.73 4.03 10.15
C ASP A 63 10.06 4.33 9.43
N ALA A 64 10.53 3.42 8.58
CA ALA A 64 11.72 3.61 7.76
C ALA A 64 11.46 4.37 6.46
N SER A 65 10.19 4.67 6.15
CA SER A 65 9.78 5.22 4.87
C SER A 65 9.54 6.72 4.92
N LYS A 66 9.88 7.42 3.83
CA LYS A 66 9.55 8.84 3.58
C LYS A 66 8.40 9.00 2.61
N THR A 67 8.18 8.00 1.76
CA THR A 67 7.15 8.00 0.72
C THR A 67 6.29 6.75 0.88
N PHE A 68 5.00 6.94 0.72
CA PHE A 68 3.99 5.88 0.70
C PHE A 68 3.30 5.89 -0.66
N ILE A 69 3.38 4.78 -1.37
CA ILE A 69 2.70 4.55 -2.65
C ILE A 69 1.59 3.54 -2.40
N LEU A 70 0.35 3.94 -2.64
CA LEU A 70 -0.79 3.03 -2.66
C LEU A 70 -1.15 2.71 -4.11
N ILE A 71 -1.16 1.43 -4.46
CA ILE A 71 -1.74 0.96 -5.72
C ILE A 71 -3.22 0.68 -5.49
N VAL A 72 -4.07 1.29 -6.31
CA VAL A 72 -5.51 1.12 -6.28
C VAL A 72 -5.96 0.34 -7.50
N GLY A 73 -6.32 -0.91 -7.27
CA GLY A 73 -6.97 -1.78 -8.25
C GLY A 73 -8.48 -1.81 -8.11
N GLU A 74 -9.11 -2.81 -8.72
CA GLU A 74 -10.56 -2.96 -8.72
C GLU A 74 -11.15 -3.19 -7.32
N HIS A 75 -10.45 -3.96 -6.49
CA HIS A 75 -10.96 -4.42 -5.19
C HIS A 75 -10.27 -3.78 -3.97
N THR A 76 -9.38 -2.84 -4.15
CA THR A 76 -8.58 -2.26 -3.06
C THR A 76 -9.43 -1.73 -1.91
N LYS A 77 -10.51 -1.02 -2.21
CA LYS A 77 -11.43 -0.46 -1.21
C LYS A 77 -12.21 -1.53 -0.43
N GLU A 78 -12.36 -2.72 -1.01
CA GLU A 78 -13.17 -3.81 -0.44
C GLU A 78 -12.33 -4.75 0.43
N LEU A 79 -11.01 -4.58 0.47
CA LEU A 79 -10.12 -5.43 1.26
C LEU A 79 -10.44 -5.31 2.75
N ARG A 80 -10.62 -6.46 3.39
CA ARG A 80 -10.96 -6.58 4.83
C ARG A 80 -9.90 -7.32 5.63
N ALA A 81 -8.96 -7.98 4.96
CA ALA A 81 -7.89 -8.73 5.63
C ALA A 81 -7.12 -7.83 6.61
N GLY A 82 -6.77 -8.39 7.74
CA GLY A 82 -5.98 -7.72 8.79
C GLY A 82 -6.77 -7.24 10.00
N GLY A 83 -8.10 -7.12 9.92
CA GLY A 83 -8.93 -6.77 11.06
C GLY A 83 -8.95 -7.85 12.14
N CYS A 84 -8.91 -7.46 13.41
CA CYS A 84 -8.95 -8.41 14.53
C CYS A 84 -10.20 -9.28 14.53
N GLN A 85 -11.32 -8.80 14.02
CA GLN A 85 -12.57 -9.57 13.90
C GLN A 85 -12.44 -10.83 13.03
N TYR A 86 -11.40 -10.91 12.19
CA TYR A 86 -11.09 -12.08 11.35
C TYR A 86 -9.95 -12.94 11.93
N CYS A 87 -9.47 -12.62 13.13
CA CYS A 87 -8.40 -13.34 13.80
C CYS A 87 -8.98 -14.50 14.63
N ASN A 88 -8.33 -15.67 14.59
CA ASN A 88 -8.76 -16.85 15.37
C ASN A 88 -8.74 -16.62 16.89
N SER A 89 -7.99 -15.64 17.38
CA SER A 89 -7.92 -15.29 18.81
C SER A 89 -8.94 -14.22 19.22
N TYR A 90 -9.83 -13.78 18.32
CA TYR A 90 -10.83 -12.77 18.61
C TYR A 90 -12.08 -13.36 19.26
N ASN A 91 -12.49 -12.77 20.36
CA ASN A 91 -13.75 -13.11 21.01
C ASN A 91 -14.84 -12.13 20.55
N SER A 92 -15.73 -12.58 19.68
CA SER A 92 -16.78 -11.73 19.11
C SER A 92 -17.85 -11.30 20.12
N TYR A 93 -18.06 -12.09 21.18
CA TYR A 93 -19.04 -11.76 22.22
C TYR A 93 -18.59 -10.57 23.09
N TRP A 94 -17.31 -10.55 23.47
CA TRP A 94 -16.73 -9.51 24.31
C TRP A 94 -16.00 -8.41 23.55
N GLY A 95 -15.80 -8.59 22.24
CA GLY A 95 -15.02 -7.65 21.42
C GLY A 95 -13.55 -7.55 21.86
N THR A 96 -12.98 -8.66 22.35
CA THR A 96 -11.64 -8.68 22.94
C THR A 96 -10.71 -9.66 22.23
N CYS A 97 -9.40 -9.45 22.38
CA CYS A 97 -8.40 -10.40 21.94
C CYS A 97 -8.15 -11.44 23.05
N GLY A 98 -8.31 -12.74 22.76
CA GLY A 98 -8.03 -13.82 23.69
C GLY A 98 -6.57 -13.92 24.17
N ARG A 99 -5.65 -13.19 23.52
CA ARG A 99 -4.24 -13.07 23.91
C ARG A 99 -3.92 -11.76 24.64
N GLY A 100 -4.93 -10.96 24.96
CA GLY A 100 -4.75 -9.71 25.70
C GLY A 100 -4.18 -8.54 24.89
N HIS A 101 -4.12 -8.63 23.53
CA HIS A 101 -3.66 -7.53 22.70
C HIS A 101 -4.79 -6.52 22.45
N THR A 102 -4.41 -5.27 22.17
CA THR A 102 -5.35 -4.23 21.75
C THR A 102 -6.04 -4.63 20.45
N VAL A 103 -7.37 -4.55 20.43
CA VAL A 103 -8.17 -4.87 19.25
C VAL A 103 -8.08 -3.74 18.23
N ASP A 104 -7.73 -4.08 17.00
CA ASP A 104 -7.69 -3.18 15.84
C ASP A 104 -8.48 -3.82 14.68
N THR A 105 -9.63 -3.26 14.36
CA THR A 105 -10.55 -3.79 13.35
C THR A 105 -10.26 -3.30 11.93
N ARG A 106 -9.28 -2.41 11.76
CA ARG A 106 -8.88 -1.90 10.44
C ARG A 106 -8.29 -3.02 9.58
N SER A 107 -8.56 -2.98 8.28
CA SER A 107 -7.82 -3.80 7.31
C SER A 107 -6.33 -3.43 7.30
N TYR A 108 -5.49 -4.24 6.68
CA TYR A 108 -4.07 -3.89 6.49
C TYR A 108 -3.93 -2.59 5.70
N ILE A 109 -4.67 -2.45 4.60
CA ILE A 109 -4.65 -1.25 3.75
C ILE A 109 -5.08 0.00 4.52
N ASP A 110 -6.16 -0.07 5.30
CA ASP A 110 -6.60 1.08 6.10
C ASP A 110 -5.57 1.44 7.18
N PHE A 111 -5.00 0.45 7.85
CA PHE A 111 -3.92 0.65 8.82
C PHE A 111 -2.70 1.33 8.19
N GLU A 112 -2.26 0.86 7.03
CA GLU A 112 -1.11 1.40 6.30
C GLU A 112 -1.36 2.84 5.87
N CYS A 113 -2.52 3.13 5.28
CA CYS A 113 -2.91 4.46 4.85
C CYS A 113 -2.99 5.46 6.02
N GLU A 114 -3.67 5.10 7.11
CA GLU A 114 -3.79 5.96 8.28
C GLU A 114 -2.45 6.23 8.94
N LYS A 115 -1.61 5.19 9.08
CA LYS A 115 -0.27 5.37 9.63
C LYS A 115 0.60 6.26 8.75
N ALA A 116 0.60 6.06 7.44
CA ALA A 116 1.36 6.88 6.50
C ALA A 116 0.98 8.37 6.59
N ILE A 117 -0.33 8.66 6.72
CA ILE A 117 -0.83 10.04 6.89
C ILE A 117 -0.41 10.60 8.24
N ARG A 118 -0.65 9.86 9.33
CA ARG A 118 -0.30 10.30 10.69
C ARG A 118 1.18 10.62 10.83
N ASP A 119 2.02 9.81 10.20
CA ASP A 119 3.48 9.92 10.29
C ASP A 119 4.05 10.93 9.27
N GLY A 120 3.20 11.59 8.47
CA GLY A 120 3.57 12.66 7.55
C GLY A 120 4.36 12.20 6.32
N LEU A 121 4.16 10.97 5.84
CA LEU A 121 4.80 10.50 4.62
C LEU A 121 4.27 11.24 3.38
N LYS A 122 5.10 11.33 2.33
CA LYS A 122 4.63 11.76 1.01
C LYS A 122 3.67 10.70 0.47
N ILE A 123 2.40 11.07 0.25
CA ILE A 123 1.35 10.16 -0.21
C ILE A 123 1.24 10.22 -1.73
N ILE A 124 1.30 9.06 -2.38
CA ILE A 124 1.10 8.88 -3.82
C ILE A 124 0.09 7.75 -4.00
N VAL A 125 -0.96 8.00 -4.76
CA VAL A 125 -2.02 7.03 -5.05
C VAL A 125 -2.02 6.75 -6.54
N LEU A 126 -1.63 5.55 -6.92
CA LEU A 126 -1.53 5.09 -8.30
C LEU A 126 -2.68 4.16 -8.63
N TYR A 127 -3.43 4.49 -9.68
CA TYR A 127 -4.58 3.71 -10.11
C TYR A 127 -4.17 2.74 -11.23
N LYS A 128 -4.39 1.46 -11.02
CA LYS A 128 -4.25 0.42 -12.05
C LYS A 128 -5.40 0.56 -13.06
N SER A 129 -5.40 1.68 -13.74
CA SER A 129 -6.38 2.07 -14.75
C SER A 129 -5.86 3.25 -15.56
N THR A 130 -6.58 3.62 -16.62
CA THR A 130 -6.26 4.78 -17.47
C THR A 130 -6.76 6.11 -16.91
N VAL A 131 -7.54 6.08 -15.84
CA VAL A 131 -8.13 7.26 -15.20
C VAL A 131 -8.02 7.20 -13.68
N VAL A 132 -7.95 8.36 -13.06
CA VAL A 132 -8.02 8.49 -11.60
C VAL A 132 -9.47 8.35 -11.15
N ASN A 133 -9.80 7.25 -10.48
CA ASN A 133 -11.11 7.05 -9.87
C ASN A 133 -11.00 6.99 -8.34
N ARG A 134 -11.12 8.15 -7.72
CA ARG A 134 -10.98 8.30 -6.26
C ARG A 134 -12.03 7.54 -5.44
N SER A 135 -13.13 7.09 -6.05
CA SER A 135 -14.13 6.29 -5.35
C SER A 135 -13.63 4.88 -5.01
N LYS A 136 -12.60 4.39 -5.72
CA LYS A 136 -11.99 3.06 -5.51
C LYS A 136 -10.88 3.04 -4.47
N CYS A 137 -10.38 4.17 -4.03
CA CYS A 137 -9.36 4.20 -2.98
C CYS A 137 -9.98 4.28 -1.57
N PRO A 138 -9.24 3.88 -0.53
CA PRO A 138 -9.62 4.11 0.86
C PRO A 138 -9.95 5.58 1.11
N GLU A 139 -10.98 5.81 1.92
CA GLU A 139 -11.51 7.17 2.13
C GLU A 139 -10.48 8.13 2.73
N VAL A 140 -9.66 7.62 3.61
CA VAL A 140 -8.62 8.38 4.33
C VAL A 140 -7.59 9.04 3.40
N VAL A 141 -7.31 8.45 2.22
CA VAL A 141 -6.37 8.99 1.22
C VAL A 141 -7.05 9.64 0.04
N ARG A 142 -8.39 9.61 -0.07
CA ARG A 142 -9.16 10.09 -1.22
C ARG A 142 -8.81 11.51 -1.65
N ASN A 143 -8.58 12.39 -0.69
CA ASN A 143 -8.31 13.80 -0.92
C ASN A 143 -6.88 14.19 -0.46
N ARG A 144 -5.95 13.24 -0.39
CA ARG A 144 -4.59 13.46 0.08
C ARG A 144 -3.57 12.98 -0.92
N GLY A 145 -2.47 13.72 -1.03
CA GLY A 145 -1.35 13.35 -1.87
C GLY A 145 -1.58 13.54 -3.36
N ILE A 146 -0.76 12.87 -4.14
CA ILE A 146 -0.76 12.92 -5.61
C ILE A 146 -1.48 11.69 -6.13
N HIS A 147 -2.44 11.87 -7.02
CA HIS A 147 -3.21 10.79 -7.64
C HIS A 147 -2.88 10.74 -9.13
N ALA A 148 -2.52 9.57 -9.64
CA ALA A 148 -2.18 9.38 -11.04
C ALA A 148 -2.61 8.00 -11.58
N PRO A 149 -2.95 7.90 -12.87
CA PRO A 149 -3.19 6.61 -13.51
C PRO A 149 -1.86 5.90 -13.79
N MET A 150 -1.90 4.57 -13.84
CA MET A 150 -0.75 3.74 -14.20
C MET A 150 -0.82 3.21 -15.63
N GLU A 151 -1.94 3.37 -16.31
CA GLU A 151 -2.19 2.82 -17.64
C GLU A 151 -2.61 3.91 -18.62
N LYS A 152 -2.33 3.66 -19.91
CA LYS A 152 -2.78 4.51 -21.03
C LYS A 152 -3.13 3.69 -22.24
N TRP A 153 -4.04 4.20 -23.05
CA TRP A 153 -4.32 3.68 -24.38
C TRP A 153 -3.36 4.26 -25.42
N VAL A 154 -2.79 3.39 -26.25
CA VAL A 154 -2.08 3.79 -27.47
C VAL A 154 -2.74 3.05 -28.63
N GLY A 155 -3.52 3.78 -29.40
CA GLY A 155 -4.47 3.16 -30.33
C GLY A 155 -5.48 2.27 -29.58
N ASN A 156 -5.53 0.99 -29.93
CA ASN A 156 -6.43 0.01 -29.30
C ASN A 156 -5.71 -0.91 -28.30
N THR A 157 -4.50 -0.56 -27.88
CA THR A 157 -3.70 -1.37 -26.96
C THR A 157 -3.47 -0.63 -25.66
N LEU A 158 -3.65 -1.34 -24.56
CA LEU A 158 -3.42 -0.83 -23.21
C LEU A 158 -1.95 -1.02 -22.84
N TYR A 159 -1.33 0.04 -22.35
CA TYR A 159 0.06 0.04 -21.90
C TYR A 159 0.19 0.62 -20.49
N TRP A 160 1.26 0.23 -19.79
CA TRP A 160 1.68 0.93 -18.58
C TRP A 160 2.15 2.36 -18.93
N ASP A 161 1.72 3.34 -18.15
CA ASP A 161 2.09 4.75 -18.32
C ASP A 161 3.22 5.14 -17.36
N TYR A 162 4.44 4.83 -17.76
CA TYR A 162 5.64 5.19 -17.00
C TYR A 162 5.74 6.70 -16.72
N ASP A 163 5.43 7.54 -17.71
CA ASP A 163 5.58 8.99 -17.55
C ASP A 163 4.63 9.57 -16.51
N SER A 164 3.38 9.08 -16.48
CA SER A 164 2.41 9.44 -15.45
C SER A 164 2.90 9.06 -14.05
N VAL A 165 3.41 7.84 -13.89
CA VAL A 165 3.93 7.35 -12.61
C VAL A 165 5.19 8.10 -12.19
N ARG A 166 6.14 8.31 -13.11
CA ARG A 166 7.36 9.10 -12.85
C ARG A 166 7.05 10.51 -12.36
N ASN A 167 6.12 11.19 -13.03
CA ASN A 167 5.71 12.54 -12.65
C ASN A 167 5.05 12.57 -11.26
N ALA A 168 4.33 11.53 -10.87
CA ALA A 168 3.72 11.43 -9.56
C ALA A 168 4.76 11.16 -8.45
N ILE A 169 5.77 10.35 -8.73
CA ILE A 169 6.81 9.99 -7.76
C ILE A 169 7.81 11.15 -7.58
N GLY A 170 8.16 11.83 -8.64
CA GLY A 170 9.06 13.00 -8.63
C GLY A 170 10.51 12.66 -8.86
#